data_d4f165c29b955e9fcb9e133b36b7bcd3
#
_entry.id   d4f165c29b955e9fcb9e133b36b7bcd3
#
_cell.length_a   1.000
_cell.length_b   1.000
_cell.length_c   1.000
_cell.angle_alpha   90.00
_cell.angle_beta   90.00
_cell.angle_gamma   90.00
#
_symmetry.space_group_name_H-M   'P 1'
#
loop_
_entity.id
_entity.type
_entity.pdbx_description
1 polymer ?
#
loop_
_entity_poly.entity_id
_entity_poly.type
_entity_poly.pdbx_seq_one_letter_code
_entity_poly.pdbx_strand_id
1 'polypeptide(L)'
;MNDAEAIAGIAPPRYDGASLLNLAATLSASLGVPPSYPLLADAPLREAMLGARHLVLWLIDGLGVEPLQALAPRSALAAAMRGEVEAIFPSSTAPTLTMLATGRSPAANAAPEWFLWLD
;
A
#
# COMPACT_ATOMS: atom_id res chain seq x y z
N MET A 1 -16.45 13.78 19.18
CA MET A 1 -15.05 13.31 19.04
C MET A 1 -14.44 14.26 18.04
N ASN A 2 -13.60 15.16 18.50
CA ASN A 2 -13.10 16.26 17.69
C ASN A 2 -12.26 15.71 16.56
N ASP A 3 -12.64 16.11 15.36
CA ASP A 3 -11.78 15.98 14.20
C ASP A 3 -10.44 16.61 14.56
N ALA A 4 -9.41 15.79 14.64
CA ALA A 4 -8.06 16.29 14.76
C ALA A 4 -7.89 17.32 13.65
N GLU A 5 -7.60 18.57 13.99
CA GLU A 5 -7.35 19.63 13.03
C GLU A 5 -6.38 19.07 12.00
N ALA A 6 -6.87 18.87 10.80
CA ALA A 6 -6.05 18.41 9.70
C ALA A 6 -4.87 19.37 9.61
N ILE A 7 -3.67 18.89 9.80
CA ILE A 7 -2.47 19.69 9.62
C ILE A 7 -2.58 20.25 8.21
N ALA A 8 -2.63 21.57 8.11
CA ALA A 8 -2.95 22.26 6.87
C ALA A 8 -2.10 21.71 5.71
N GLY A 9 -2.75 21.12 4.72
CA GLY A 9 -2.11 20.55 3.54
C GLY A 9 -1.77 19.05 3.59
N ILE A 10 -2.07 18.33 4.69
CA ILE A 10 -1.87 16.88 4.77
C ILE A 10 -3.24 16.20 4.81
N ALA A 11 -3.56 15.46 3.77
CA ALA A 11 -4.74 14.61 3.78
C ALA A 11 -4.50 13.35 4.64
N PRO A 12 -5.46 12.92 5.46
CA PRO A 12 -5.34 11.67 6.19
C PRO A 12 -5.26 10.50 5.21
N PRO A 13 -4.53 9.41 5.55
CA PRO A 13 -4.43 8.25 4.69
C PRO A 13 -5.79 7.58 4.55
N ARG A 14 -6.14 7.19 3.33
CA ARG A 14 -7.37 6.45 3.03
C ARG A 14 -7.08 4.97 2.88
N TYR A 15 -7.78 4.15 3.66
CA TYR A 15 -7.64 2.69 3.64
C TYR A 15 -8.95 2.01 3.18
N ASP A 16 -9.64 2.65 2.26
CA ASP A 16 -10.99 2.29 1.78
C ASP A 16 -10.99 1.54 0.44
N GLY A 17 -9.84 1.13 -0.05
CA GLY A 17 -9.70 0.37 -1.30
C GLY A 17 -8.65 0.92 -2.26
N ALA A 18 -8.09 2.11 -2.01
CA ALA A 18 -7.18 2.80 -2.94
C ALA A 18 -5.73 2.89 -2.44
N SER A 19 -5.35 2.15 -1.41
CA SER A 19 -4.02 2.25 -0.79
C SER A 19 -3.21 0.97 -0.91
N LEU A 20 -1.90 1.08 -0.62
CA LEU A 20 -0.99 -0.06 -0.52
C LEU A 20 -1.43 -1.06 0.56
N LEU A 21 -2.10 -0.60 1.63
CA LEU A 21 -2.68 -1.48 2.64
C LEU A 21 -3.82 -2.34 2.07
N ASN A 22 -4.62 -1.79 1.17
CA ASN A 22 -5.67 -2.54 0.49
C ASN A 22 -5.10 -3.55 -0.52
N LEU A 23 -3.95 -3.25 -1.14
CA LEU A 23 -3.19 -4.21 -1.92
C LEU A 23 -2.72 -5.38 -1.05
N ALA A 24 -2.14 -5.10 0.12
CA ALA A 24 -1.71 -6.12 1.08
C ALA A 24 -2.90 -6.98 1.58
N ALA A 25 -4.04 -6.35 1.84
CA ALA A 25 -5.28 -7.05 2.20
C ALA A 25 -5.75 -8.01 1.08
N THR A 26 -5.63 -7.58 -0.18
CA THR A 26 -5.98 -8.41 -1.34
C THR A 26 -5.00 -9.58 -1.51
N LEU A 27 -3.70 -9.34 -1.29
CA LEU A 27 -2.69 -10.42 -1.25
C LEU A 27 -3.00 -11.43 -0.16
N SER A 28 -3.32 -10.99 1.05
CA SER A 28 -3.70 -11.88 2.16
C SER A 28 -4.91 -12.74 1.79
N ALA A 29 -5.95 -12.13 1.23
CA ALA A 29 -7.14 -12.83 0.78
C ALA A 29 -6.84 -13.87 -0.30
N SER A 30 -5.95 -13.57 -1.26
CA SER A 30 -5.54 -14.51 -2.31
C SER A 30 -4.81 -15.74 -1.77
N LEU A 31 -4.21 -15.61 -0.59
CA LEU A 31 -3.54 -16.70 0.13
C LEU A 31 -4.49 -17.43 1.12
N GLY A 32 -5.78 -17.09 1.12
CA GLY A 32 -6.75 -17.68 2.02
C GLY A 32 -6.74 -17.13 3.45
N VAL A 33 -6.01 -16.04 3.69
CA VAL A 33 -5.96 -15.37 5.00
C VAL A 33 -7.03 -14.29 5.04
N PRO A 34 -7.94 -14.29 6.04
CA PRO A 34 -8.94 -13.25 6.18
C PRO A 34 -8.31 -11.86 6.29
N PRO A 35 -8.64 -10.91 5.42
CA PRO A 35 -8.06 -9.57 5.45
C PRO A 35 -8.64 -8.74 6.59
N SER A 36 -7.84 -7.88 7.20
CA SER A 36 -8.26 -6.94 8.25
C SER A 36 -8.78 -5.61 7.69
N TYR A 37 -8.60 -5.36 6.40
CA TYR A 37 -8.98 -4.13 5.72
C TYR A 37 -9.72 -4.44 4.41
N PRO A 38 -10.46 -3.46 3.86
CA PRO A 38 -11.09 -3.62 2.55
C PRO A 38 -10.08 -4.05 1.49
N LEU A 39 -10.52 -4.85 0.54
CA LEU A 39 -9.73 -5.22 -0.62
C LEU A 39 -9.57 -4.02 -1.58
N LEU A 40 -8.69 -4.14 -2.56
CA LEU A 40 -8.56 -3.15 -3.63
C LEU A 40 -9.92 -2.84 -4.27
N ALA A 41 -10.19 -1.56 -4.46
CA ALA A 41 -11.39 -1.08 -5.14
C ALA A 41 -11.36 -1.39 -6.65
N ASP A 42 -10.16 -1.43 -7.26
CA ASP A 42 -9.98 -1.84 -8.66
C ASP A 42 -10.41 -3.31 -8.84
N ALA A 43 -11.63 -3.50 -9.34
CA ALA A 43 -12.22 -4.81 -9.47
C ALA A 43 -11.45 -5.73 -10.45
N PRO A 44 -11.05 -5.29 -11.65
CA PRO A 44 -10.28 -6.13 -12.56
C PRO A 44 -8.96 -6.62 -11.96
N LEU A 45 -8.20 -5.76 -11.28
CA LEU A 45 -6.95 -6.13 -10.63
C LEU A 45 -7.21 -7.07 -9.45
N ARG A 46 -8.18 -6.74 -8.61
CA ARG A 46 -8.57 -7.56 -7.47
C ARG A 46 -8.97 -8.98 -7.89
N GLU A 47 -9.80 -9.11 -8.90
CA GLU A 47 -10.26 -10.41 -9.39
C GLU A 47 -9.12 -11.22 -10.00
N ALA A 48 -8.24 -10.57 -10.75
CA ALA A 48 -7.05 -11.20 -11.29
C ALA A 48 -6.13 -11.74 -10.18
N MET A 49 -5.96 -10.99 -9.09
CA MET A 49 -5.15 -11.42 -7.94
C MET A 49 -5.80 -12.59 -7.20
N LEU A 50 -7.11 -12.52 -6.94
CA LEU A 50 -7.84 -13.57 -6.22
C LEU A 50 -7.94 -14.87 -7.01
N GLY A 51 -7.96 -14.81 -8.34
CA GLY A 51 -7.99 -15.97 -9.23
C GLY A 51 -6.61 -16.51 -9.62
N ALA A 52 -5.53 -15.84 -9.24
CA ALA A 52 -4.19 -16.23 -9.67
C ALA A 52 -3.70 -17.49 -8.94
N ARG A 53 -3.13 -18.44 -9.70
CA ARG A 53 -2.48 -19.62 -9.14
C ARG A 53 -1.15 -19.28 -8.46
N HIS A 54 -0.46 -18.28 -8.98
CA HIS A 54 0.81 -17.78 -8.45
C HIS A 54 0.81 -16.27 -8.50
N LEU A 55 1.25 -15.65 -7.41
CA LEU A 55 1.45 -14.20 -7.32
C LEU A 55 2.91 -13.92 -7.00
N VAL A 56 3.46 -12.92 -7.69
CA VAL A 56 4.79 -12.39 -7.42
C VAL A 56 4.63 -10.93 -7.05
N LEU A 57 4.96 -10.58 -5.81
CA LEU A 57 5.07 -9.19 -5.38
C LEU A 57 6.51 -8.74 -5.61
N TRP A 58 6.69 -7.80 -6.55
CA TRP A 58 7.98 -7.17 -6.77
C TRP A 58 7.93 -5.74 -6.25
N LEU A 59 8.59 -5.50 -5.13
CA LEU A 59 8.68 -4.19 -4.49
C LEU A 59 9.98 -3.50 -4.91
N ILE A 60 9.86 -2.32 -5.51
CA ILE A 60 11.00 -1.49 -5.89
C ILE A 60 10.99 -0.24 -5.02
N ASP A 61 11.95 -0.15 -4.12
CA ASP A 61 12.06 0.97 -3.18
C ASP A 61 12.41 2.28 -3.92
N GLY A 62 11.83 3.38 -3.48
CA GLY A 62 12.04 4.70 -4.08
C GLY A 62 11.44 4.91 -5.48
N LEU A 63 10.78 3.91 -6.07
CA LEU A 63 10.14 4.03 -7.38
C LEU A 63 8.65 4.35 -7.22
N GLY A 64 8.33 5.63 -7.24
CA GLY A 64 6.95 6.10 -7.31
C GLY A 64 6.48 6.34 -8.76
N VAL A 65 5.20 6.70 -8.91
CA VAL A 65 4.59 6.96 -10.21
C VAL A 65 5.27 8.11 -10.94
N GLU A 66 5.48 9.24 -10.26
CA GLU A 66 6.12 10.41 -10.86
C GLU A 66 7.54 10.14 -11.35
N PRO A 67 8.46 9.53 -10.55
CA PRO A 67 9.77 9.13 -11.06
C PRO A 67 9.68 8.17 -12.25
N LEU A 68 8.79 7.20 -12.23
CA LEU A 68 8.62 6.26 -13.34
C LEU A 68 8.21 6.97 -14.63
N GLN A 69 7.23 7.86 -14.57
CA GLN A 69 6.73 8.61 -15.71
C GLN A 69 7.74 9.64 -16.23
N ALA A 70 8.46 10.32 -15.32
CA ALA A 70 9.41 11.36 -15.70
C ALA A 70 10.72 10.80 -16.26
N LEU A 71 11.27 9.75 -15.64
CA LEU A 71 12.60 9.25 -15.95
C LEU A 71 12.60 8.06 -16.92
N ALA A 72 11.53 7.29 -16.92
CA ALA A 72 11.47 6.07 -17.73
C ALA A 72 10.12 5.88 -18.46
N PRO A 73 9.57 6.90 -19.15
CA PRO A 73 8.22 6.85 -19.73
C PRO A 73 8.07 5.81 -20.85
N ARG A 74 9.19 5.33 -21.41
CA ARG A 74 9.22 4.29 -22.46
C ARG A 74 9.66 2.93 -21.94
N SER A 75 9.78 2.77 -20.62
CA SER A 75 10.18 1.49 -20.03
C SER A 75 9.06 0.45 -20.11
N ALA A 76 9.42 -0.82 -20.01
CA ALA A 76 8.46 -1.90 -19.91
C ALA A 76 7.58 -1.77 -18.65
N LEU A 77 8.12 -1.22 -17.55
CA LEU A 77 7.37 -0.95 -16.32
C LEU A 77 6.28 0.11 -16.55
N ALA A 78 6.63 1.23 -17.19
CA ALA A 78 5.66 2.27 -17.51
C ALA A 78 4.56 1.75 -18.46
N ALA A 79 4.94 0.95 -19.45
CA ALA A 79 3.98 0.33 -20.37
C ALA A 79 3.06 -0.70 -19.69
N ALA A 80 3.54 -1.36 -18.64
CA ALA A 80 2.80 -2.36 -17.89
C ALA A 80 1.95 -1.75 -16.75
N MET A 81 2.07 -0.45 -16.49
CA MET A 81 1.32 0.22 -15.42
C MET A 81 -0.19 0.05 -15.61
N ARG A 82 -0.90 -0.37 -14.57
CA ARG A 82 -2.35 -0.62 -14.60
C ARG A 82 -3.14 0.35 -13.72
N GLY A 83 -2.48 0.96 -12.74
CA GLY A 83 -3.13 1.87 -11.82
C GLY A 83 -2.15 2.41 -10.80
N GLU A 84 -2.69 3.18 -9.89
CA GLU A 84 -1.96 3.81 -8.80
C GLU A 84 -2.64 3.47 -7.49
N VAL A 85 -1.86 3.35 -6.42
CA VAL A 85 -2.35 3.22 -5.06
C VAL A 85 -1.64 4.24 -4.17
N GLU A 86 -2.36 4.75 -3.20
CA GLU A 86 -1.78 5.66 -2.22
C GLU A 86 -0.81 4.91 -1.29
N ALA A 87 0.29 5.56 -0.95
CA ALA A 87 1.19 5.06 0.08
C ALA A 87 0.47 5.04 1.44
N ILE A 88 0.99 4.24 2.37
CA ILE A 88 0.58 4.31 3.78
C ILE A 88 1.19 5.55 4.45
N PHE A 89 0.68 5.89 5.63
CA PHE A 89 1.26 6.95 6.45
C PHE A 89 1.78 6.37 7.79
N PRO A 90 3.04 6.68 8.17
CA PRO A 90 4.09 7.34 7.39
C PRO A 90 4.53 6.52 6.17
N SER A 91 4.95 7.23 5.09
CA SER A 91 5.31 6.62 3.80
C SER A 91 6.80 6.25 3.71
N SER A 92 7.34 5.66 4.77
CA SER A 92 8.72 5.20 4.80
C SER A 92 8.84 3.69 4.65
N THR A 93 10.05 3.19 4.40
CA THR A 93 10.28 1.77 4.08
C THR A 93 9.92 0.84 5.24
N ALA A 94 10.31 1.17 6.48
CA ALA A 94 10.08 0.28 7.63
C ALA A 94 8.59 0.01 7.91
N PRO A 95 7.72 1.01 8.07
CA PRO A 95 6.30 0.78 8.25
C PRO A 95 5.66 0.11 7.03
N THR A 96 6.15 0.40 5.80
CA THR A 96 5.65 -0.24 4.58
C THR A 96 5.95 -1.75 4.57
N LEU A 97 7.18 -2.15 4.85
CA LEU A 97 7.56 -3.56 4.91
C LEU A 97 6.82 -4.29 6.03
N THR A 98 6.70 -3.66 7.20
CA THR A 98 5.94 -4.22 8.33
C THR A 98 4.47 -4.40 7.98
N MET A 99 3.86 -3.42 7.31
CA MET A 99 2.49 -3.49 6.82
C MET A 99 2.32 -4.63 5.79
N LEU A 100 3.22 -4.76 4.82
CA LEU A 100 3.17 -5.84 3.82
C LEU A 100 3.30 -7.23 4.48
N ALA A 101 4.14 -7.35 5.50
CA ALA A 101 4.35 -8.61 6.22
C ALA A 101 3.18 -8.99 7.14
N THR A 102 2.46 -8.02 7.69
CA THR A 102 1.43 -8.24 8.71
C THR A 102 0.00 -8.04 8.20
N GLY A 103 -0.17 -7.36 7.07
CA GLY A 103 -1.49 -6.93 6.58
C GLY A 103 -2.17 -5.89 7.48
N ARG A 104 -1.42 -5.16 8.33
CA ARG A 104 -1.93 -4.20 9.31
C ARG A 104 -1.34 -2.82 9.10
N SER A 105 -2.11 -1.77 9.40
CA SER A 105 -1.61 -0.40 9.30
C SER A 105 -0.45 -0.12 10.25
N PRO A 106 0.38 0.90 9.99
CA PRO A 106 1.47 1.29 10.90
C PRO A 106 0.98 1.58 12.32
N ALA A 107 -0.18 2.24 12.45
CA ALA A 107 -0.78 2.50 13.76
C ALA A 107 -1.16 1.21 14.50
N ALA A 108 -1.68 0.20 13.79
CA ALA A 108 -2.05 -1.09 14.36
C ALA A 108 -0.83 -1.97 14.70
N ASN A 109 0.31 -1.74 14.03
CA ASN A 109 1.56 -2.43 14.30
C ASN A 109 2.41 -1.77 15.39
N ALA A 110 2.05 -0.54 15.81
CA ALA A 110 2.87 0.30 16.69
C ALA A 110 4.33 0.48 16.19
N ALA A 111 4.53 0.42 14.87
CA ALA A 111 5.82 0.55 14.23
C ALA A 111 5.76 1.64 13.14
N PRO A 112 5.61 2.92 13.52
CA PRO A 112 5.43 4.02 12.57
C PRO A 112 6.74 4.44 11.87
N GLU A 113 7.91 4.02 12.38
CA GLU A 113 9.22 4.44 11.87
C GLU A 113 10.32 3.40 12.19
N TRP A 114 11.54 3.64 11.66
CA TRP A 114 12.73 2.83 11.92
C TRP A 114 13.18 2.88 13.38
N PHE A 115 12.99 4.02 14.03
CA PHE A 115 13.39 4.25 15.41
C PHE A 115 12.18 4.72 16.21
N LEU A 116 11.95 4.07 17.34
CA LEU A 116 10.92 4.43 18.31
C LEU A 116 11.58 4.72 19.65
N TRP A 117 11.23 5.84 20.27
CA TRP A 117 11.48 6.04 21.70
C TRP A 117 10.39 5.31 22.47
N LEU A 118 10.82 4.41 23.32
CA LEU A 118 9.95 3.70 24.26
C LEU A 118 10.36 4.17 25.66
N ASP A 119 9.52 4.98 26.29
CA ASP A 119 9.70 5.43 27.69
C ASP A 119 9.34 4.31 28.69
#